data_1ca19ad4235dcf32dee40565e941d4a6
#
_entry.id   1ca19ad4235dcf32dee40565e941d4a6
#
_cell.length_a   1.000
_cell.length_b   1.000
_cell.length_c   1.000
_cell.angle_alpha   90.00
_cell.angle_beta   90.00
_cell.angle_gamma   90.00
#
_symmetry.space_group_name_H-M   'P 1'
#
loop_
_entity.id
_entity.type
_entity.pdbx_description
1 polymer ?
#
loop_
_entity_poly.entity_id
_entity_poly.type
_entity_poly.pdbx_seq_one_letter_code
_entity_poly.pdbx_strand_id
1 'polypeptide(L)'
;MKLKKLVWLTAFALSAGAMAQSAPLTIPHPTTFDQLNHPVAEVQMPESYVKAIAQQAYIWGYPMVNQFNRRATITQAPEPALNGGMVPVAPMGQLSMLTDYIKPAETFVTCPNQDVVYGLGFFELDKEPVVIQVPDFGDRFWVYAVYDARTDQIANLGKPYGSKPGFYLLVGPNWQGETPKGIEGVIRSSTEMANVIPRVQMDDTKEDRLAVQAPVREVMTYPLSQFDGKMKSYDYANIPSIGEKPNPSAGETKWVIPNKFFDQLDNVLNKVSPLPGEEALYAHFRHLVNAGKQDPKVRQWMDEAAEQTDKTVIADFFKWKNNGVPAGNGWNRSKNNAEFGVDYFNRTGTSKSNMFDNKPNETQYFYTDNDATGVQLDGKHDYTVTFPKGQLPPVKGFWSLTLYNSKHLFSPNELNRYSLGTKNKDLKFNPDGSLTLYVSHKSPGKEKINNWLPAPEGTISLYIRAYWGEQAILDGSWVPPKIEKVK
;
A
#
# COMPACT_ATOMS: atom_id res chain seq x y z
N MET A 1 -34.47 -42.95 -94.48
CA MET A 1 -34.77 -41.51 -94.28
C MET A 1 -35.28 -41.31 -92.90
N LYS A 2 -34.50 -40.79 -92.00
CA LYS A 2 -34.90 -40.52 -90.60
C LYS A 2 -34.77 -39.02 -90.36
N LEU A 3 -35.87 -38.34 -90.07
CA LEU A 3 -35.94 -36.94 -89.70
C LEU A 3 -35.43 -36.78 -88.25
N LYS A 4 -34.43 -35.93 -88.08
CA LYS A 4 -34.04 -35.47 -86.78
C LYS A 4 -34.86 -34.24 -86.37
N LYS A 5 -35.65 -34.38 -85.29
CA LYS A 5 -36.32 -33.25 -84.65
C LYS A 5 -35.28 -32.43 -83.79
N LEU A 6 -35.21 -31.18 -84.12
CA LEU A 6 -34.41 -30.20 -83.36
C LEU A 6 -35.28 -29.60 -82.26
N VAL A 7 -34.92 -29.84 -81.00
CA VAL A 7 -35.63 -29.26 -79.85
C VAL A 7 -34.84 -28.03 -79.42
N TRP A 8 -35.49 -26.86 -79.48
CA TRP A 8 -34.99 -25.63 -78.96
C TRP A 8 -35.34 -25.58 -77.46
N LEU A 9 -34.31 -25.58 -76.54
CA LEU A 9 -34.47 -25.26 -75.17
C LEU A 9 -34.23 -23.73 -75.00
N THR A 10 -35.28 -23.01 -74.70
CA THR A 10 -35.27 -21.64 -74.31
C THR A 10 -34.96 -21.62 -72.81
N ALA A 11 -33.68 -21.22 -72.46
CA ALA A 11 -33.31 -20.97 -71.09
C ALA A 11 -33.90 -19.63 -70.64
N PHE A 12 -34.86 -19.65 -69.75
CA PHE A 12 -35.26 -18.46 -68.96
C PHE A 12 -34.22 -18.18 -67.89
N ALA A 13 -33.41 -17.14 -68.09
CA ALA A 13 -32.59 -16.62 -67.02
C ALA A 13 -33.50 -15.84 -66.10
N LEU A 14 -33.79 -16.42 -64.93
CA LEU A 14 -34.34 -15.69 -63.78
C LEU A 14 -33.20 -14.83 -63.22
N SER A 15 -33.20 -13.56 -63.50
CA SER A 15 -32.43 -12.57 -62.76
C SER A 15 -33.04 -12.43 -61.36
N ALA A 16 -32.46 -13.15 -60.38
CA ALA A 16 -32.74 -12.88 -58.97
C ALA A 16 -32.19 -11.48 -58.68
N GLY A 17 -33.05 -10.50 -58.69
CA GLY A 17 -32.74 -9.18 -58.16
C GLY A 17 -32.41 -9.33 -56.66
N ALA A 18 -31.14 -9.17 -56.31
CA ALA A 18 -30.73 -9.01 -54.93
C ALA A 18 -31.47 -7.77 -54.40
N MET A 19 -32.56 -7.96 -53.68
CA MET A 19 -33.15 -6.89 -52.87
C MET A 19 -32.06 -6.50 -51.87
N ALA A 20 -31.52 -5.31 -52.02
CA ALA A 20 -30.67 -4.71 -50.99
C ALA A 20 -31.50 -4.62 -49.70
N GLN A 21 -31.20 -5.50 -48.77
CA GLN A 21 -31.82 -5.48 -47.46
C GLN A 21 -31.45 -4.12 -46.84
N SER A 22 -32.43 -3.24 -46.66
CA SER A 22 -32.21 -1.95 -46.02
C SER A 22 -31.60 -2.19 -44.63
N ALA A 23 -30.51 -1.50 -44.31
CA ALA A 23 -29.93 -1.60 -42.99
C ALA A 23 -31.00 -1.30 -41.90
N PRO A 24 -30.99 -1.99 -40.78
CA PRO A 24 -31.96 -1.76 -39.72
C PRO A 24 -31.89 -0.29 -39.24
N LEU A 25 -33.07 0.31 -39.04
CA LEU A 25 -33.15 1.72 -38.58
C LEU A 25 -32.52 1.93 -37.21
N THR A 26 -32.50 0.91 -36.38
CA THR A 26 -31.89 0.96 -35.02
C THR A 26 -30.51 0.35 -35.05
N ILE A 27 -29.53 1.12 -34.62
CA ILE A 27 -28.18 0.61 -34.35
C ILE A 27 -28.19 -0.05 -32.98
N PRO A 28 -27.79 -1.32 -32.86
CA PRO A 28 -27.71 -1.99 -31.56
C PRO A 28 -26.79 -1.22 -30.59
N HIS A 29 -27.18 -1.07 -29.33
CA HIS A 29 -26.33 -0.50 -28.29
C HIS A 29 -25.19 -1.46 -27.97
N PRO A 30 -23.96 -0.96 -27.83
CA PRO A 30 -22.86 -1.76 -27.32
C PRO A 30 -23.15 -2.27 -25.90
N THR A 31 -22.90 -3.55 -25.65
CA THR A 31 -23.09 -4.21 -24.34
C THR A 31 -21.76 -4.61 -23.68
N THR A 32 -20.67 -4.56 -24.44
CA THR A 32 -19.30 -4.86 -23.97
C THR A 32 -18.34 -3.76 -24.41
N PHE A 33 -17.23 -3.64 -23.73
CA PHE A 33 -16.19 -2.64 -24.06
C PHE A 33 -15.65 -2.81 -25.48
N ASP A 34 -15.46 -4.04 -25.96
CA ASP A 34 -14.92 -4.35 -27.29
C ASP A 34 -15.83 -3.92 -28.45
N GLN A 35 -17.12 -3.65 -28.16
CA GLN A 35 -18.09 -3.13 -29.14
C GLN A 35 -18.06 -1.60 -29.24
N LEU A 36 -17.33 -0.91 -28.36
CA LEU A 36 -17.20 0.54 -28.36
C LEU A 36 -16.10 0.98 -29.34
N ASN A 37 -16.28 2.19 -29.91
CA ASN A 37 -15.19 2.85 -30.61
C ASN A 37 -14.14 3.33 -29.61
N HIS A 38 -12.88 3.02 -29.90
CA HIS A 38 -11.74 3.45 -29.10
C HIS A 38 -11.23 4.83 -29.57
N PRO A 39 -10.40 5.54 -28.75
CA PRO A 39 -9.77 6.79 -29.18
C PRO A 39 -8.99 6.62 -30.48
N VAL A 40 -9.19 7.53 -31.43
CA VAL A 40 -8.55 7.53 -32.77
C VAL A 40 -7.16 8.14 -32.67
N ALA A 41 -6.15 7.39 -33.10
CA ALA A 41 -4.74 7.74 -32.93
C ALA A 41 -4.31 9.02 -33.70
N GLU A 42 -4.95 9.30 -34.83
CA GLU A 42 -4.60 10.42 -35.73
C GLU A 42 -5.24 11.75 -35.32
N VAL A 43 -6.12 11.76 -34.32
CA VAL A 43 -6.77 12.98 -33.84
C VAL A 43 -5.80 13.80 -33.01
N GLN A 44 -5.55 15.04 -33.42
CA GLN A 44 -4.73 15.98 -32.67
C GLN A 44 -5.46 16.43 -31.40
N MET A 45 -4.84 16.17 -30.25
CA MET A 45 -5.36 16.59 -28.94
C MET A 45 -4.86 18.00 -28.60
N PRO A 46 -5.72 18.93 -28.19
CA PRO A 46 -5.27 20.23 -27.68
C PRO A 46 -4.56 20.06 -26.33
N GLU A 47 -3.63 20.99 -26.01
CA GLU A 47 -2.81 20.98 -24.80
C GLU A 47 -3.66 20.79 -23.52
N SER A 48 -4.77 21.51 -23.41
CA SER A 48 -5.64 21.43 -22.21
C SER A 48 -6.24 20.04 -22.00
N TYR A 49 -6.58 19.34 -23.09
CA TYR A 49 -7.08 17.96 -23.02
C TYR A 49 -5.96 16.98 -22.62
N VAL A 50 -4.78 17.10 -23.25
CA VAL A 50 -3.60 16.30 -22.89
C VAL A 50 -3.27 16.44 -21.41
N LYS A 51 -3.19 17.68 -20.91
CA LYS A 51 -2.88 17.94 -19.49
C LYS A 51 -3.95 17.39 -18.53
N ALA A 52 -5.23 17.46 -18.88
CA ALA A 52 -6.30 16.91 -18.06
C ALA A 52 -6.22 15.38 -17.95
N ILE A 53 -6.02 14.68 -19.07
CA ILE A 53 -5.87 13.21 -19.05
C ILE A 53 -4.55 12.80 -18.38
N ALA A 54 -3.46 13.55 -18.61
CA ALA A 54 -2.17 13.29 -17.97
C ALA A 54 -2.23 13.45 -16.44
N GLN A 55 -2.94 14.44 -15.92
CA GLN A 55 -3.18 14.61 -14.49
C GLN A 55 -3.95 13.41 -13.91
N GLN A 56 -5.01 12.97 -14.59
CA GLN A 56 -5.79 11.81 -14.16
C GLN A 56 -4.92 10.54 -14.18
N ALA A 57 -4.15 10.33 -15.24
CA ALA A 57 -3.25 9.18 -15.37
C ALA A 57 -2.15 9.18 -14.29
N TYR A 58 -1.63 10.37 -13.92
CA TYR A 58 -0.62 10.52 -12.89
C TYR A 58 -1.19 10.11 -11.51
N ILE A 59 -2.37 10.61 -11.15
CA ILE A 59 -3.04 10.24 -9.89
C ILE A 59 -3.35 8.74 -9.86
N TRP A 60 -3.96 8.20 -10.92
CA TRP A 60 -4.32 6.80 -11.01
C TRP A 60 -3.11 5.86 -10.96
N GLY A 61 -2.06 6.19 -11.71
CA GLY A 61 -0.88 5.34 -11.87
C GLY A 61 0.18 5.50 -10.79
N TYR A 62 0.13 6.58 -9.99
CA TYR A 62 1.14 6.89 -8.97
C TYR A 62 1.43 5.71 -8.01
N PRO A 63 0.43 5.03 -7.41
CA PRO A 63 0.67 3.91 -6.52
C PRO A 63 1.36 2.73 -7.20
N MET A 64 0.96 2.43 -8.42
CA MET A 64 1.52 1.31 -9.19
C MET A 64 2.95 1.59 -9.65
N VAL A 65 3.23 2.78 -10.17
CA VAL A 65 4.60 3.20 -10.52
C VAL A 65 5.50 3.18 -9.28
N ASN A 66 5.00 3.63 -8.13
CA ASN A 66 5.71 3.55 -6.85
C ASN A 66 6.06 2.09 -6.50
N GLN A 67 5.09 1.17 -6.59
CA GLN A 67 5.28 -0.26 -6.36
C GLN A 67 6.33 -0.88 -7.30
N PHE A 68 6.23 -0.60 -8.61
CA PHE A 68 7.16 -1.13 -9.60
C PHE A 68 8.59 -0.64 -9.37
N ASN A 69 8.77 0.63 -8.96
CA ASN A 69 10.08 1.19 -8.68
C ASN A 69 10.68 0.63 -7.39
N ARG A 70 9.87 0.44 -6.35
CA ARG A 70 10.31 -0.26 -5.12
C ARG A 70 10.74 -1.69 -5.43
N ARG A 71 9.92 -2.44 -6.16
CA ARG A 71 10.28 -3.79 -6.60
C ARG A 71 11.62 -3.79 -7.32
N ALA A 72 11.77 -2.94 -8.36
CA ALA A 72 12.99 -2.89 -9.16
C ALA A 72 14.25 -2.60 -8.34
N THR A 73 14.14 -1.85 -7.25
CA THR A 73 15.26 -1.55 -6.36
C THR A 73 15.48 -2.66 -5.33
N ILE A 74 14.42 -3.11 -4.67
CA ILE A 74 14.49 -4.05 -3.55
C ILE A 74 14.96 -5.44 -4.00
N THR A 75 14.52 -5.88 -5.19
CA THR A 75 14.87 -7.22 -5.70
C THR A 75 16.24 -7.32 -6.38
N GLN A 76 17.03 -6.25 -6.36
CA GLN A 76 18.44 -6.29 -6.78
C GLN A 76 19.36 -6.94 -5.72
N ALA A 77 18.87 -7.11 -4.50
CA ALA A 77 19.62 -7.79 -3.46
C ALA A 77 19.92 -9.25 -3.88
N PRO A 78 21.18 -9.72 -3.81
CA PRO A 78 21.54 -11.09 -4.20
C PRO A 78 21.07 -12.17 -3.21
N GLU A 79 20.78 -11.74 -1.98
CA GLU A 79 20.29 -12.55 -0.86
C GLU A 79 19.48 -11.66 0.09
N PRO A 80 18.74 -12.22 1.06
CA PRO A 80 18.10 -11.42 2.10
C PRO A 80 19.09 -10.50 2.80
N ALA A 81 18.80 -9.21 2.81
CA ALA A 81 19.69 -8.15 3.26
C ALA A 81 18.90 -6.96 3.85
N LEU A 82 19.63 -5.95 4.35
CA LEU A 82 19.05 -4.65 4.72
C LEU A 82 19.61 -3.54 3.83
N ASN A 83 18.75 -2.85 3.09
CA ASN A 83 19.14 -1.66 2.35
C ASN A 83 19.50 -0.52 3.31
N GLY A 84 20.71 0.03 3.15
CA GLY A 84 21.25 1.02 4.09
C GLY A 84 21.35 0.54 5.54
N GLY A 85 21.24 -0.78 5.79
CA GLY A 85 21.21 -1.36 7.14
C GLY A 85 19.88 -1.11 7.89
N MET A 86 18.78 -0.80 7.19
CA MET A 86 17.52 -0.34 7.79
C MET A 86 16.28 -1.03 7.26
N VAL A 87 16.14 -1.22 5.95
CA VAL A 87 14.91 -1.73 5.33
C VAL A 87 15.16 -3.11 4.73
N PRO A 88 14.29 -4.10 4.99
CA PRO A 88 14.40 -5.42 4.40
C PRO A 88 14.39 -5.38 2.87
N VAL A 89 15.32 -6.08 2.25
CA VAL A 89 15.42 -6.31 0.80
C VAL A 89 15.81 -7.75 0.53
N ALA A 90 15.33 -8.32 -0.56
CA ALA A 90 15.59 -9.73 -0.89
C ALA A 90 15.50 -9.95 -2.41
N PRO A 91 16.10 -11.04 -2.94
CA PRO A 91 15.87 -11.42 -4.33
C PRO A 91 14.40 -11.71 -4.60
N MET A 92 14.01 -11.64 -5.88
CA MET A 92 12.67 -11.97 -6.33
C MET A 92 12.20 -13.33 -5.81
N GLY A 93 10.99 -13.42 -5.25
CA GLY A 93 10.43 -14.65 -4.70
C GLY A 93 10.78 -14.90 -3.24
N GLN A 94 11.69 -14.14 -2.66
CA GLN A 94 12.08 -14.22 -1.25
C GLN A 94 11.71 -12.95 -0.49
N LEU A 95 11.70 -13.06 0.84
CA LEU A 95 11.61 -11.90 1.73
C LEU A 95 12.83 -11.80 2.64
N SER A 96 13.02 -10.63 3.20
CA SER A 96 13.92 -10.38 4.34
C SER A 96 13.12 -9.85 5.52
N MET A 97 13.65 -10.01 6.74
CA MET A 97 13.02 -9.58 8.00
C MET A 97 13.95 -8.66 8.78
N LEU A 98 13.37 -7.68 9.48
CA LEU A 98 14.02 -7.07 10.64
C LEU A 98 13.99 -8.05 11.82
N THR A 99 14.92 -7.88 12.74
CA THR A 99 14.99 -8.62 14.02
C THR A 99 14.70 -7.72 15.22
N ASP A 100 14.52 -6.43 14.98
CA ASP A 100 14.15 -5.40 15.95
C ASP A 100 13.28 -4.34 15.27
N TYR A 101 12.85 -3.33 16.00
CA TYR A 101 12.15 -2.19 15.45
C TYR A 101 12.96 -1.48 14.36
N ILE A 102 12.25 -0.90 13.40
CA ILE A 102 12.88 -0.10 12.35
C ILE A 102 13.67 1.06 12.95
N LYS A 103 14.85 1.31 12.40
CA LYS A 103 15.76 2.37 12.89
C LYS A 103 15.20 3.75 12.55
N PRO A 104 15.37 4.74 13.46
CA PRO A 104 14.79 6.09 13.27
C PRO A 104 15.40 6.89 12.12
N ALA A 105 16.56 6.50 11.61
CA ALA A 105 17.19 7.14 10.46
C ALA A 105 16.65 6.65 9.10
N GLU A 106 15.66 5.76 9.11
CA GLU A 106 14.98 5.24 7.93
C GLU A 106 14.23 6.36 7.18
N THR A 107 14.33 6.38 5.84
CA THR A 107 13.66 7.35 4.95
C THR A 107 13.02 6.70 3.71
N PHE A 108 13.07 5.38 3.59
CA PHE A 108 12.53 4.65 2.45
C PHE A 108 10.99 4.52 2.49
N VAL A 109 10.42 4.60 3.71
CA VAL A 109 8.98 4.52 3.96
C VAL A 109 8.58 5.66 4.90
N THR A 110 7.53 6.40 4.55
CA THR A 110 6.91 7.36 5.47
C THR A 110 6.10 6.66 6.55
N CYS A 111 5.87 7.33 7.66
CA CYS A 111 5.14 6.81 8.83
C CYS A 111 5.68 5.45 9.34
N PRO A 112 7.01 5.28 9.49
CA PRO A 112 7.57 4.07 10.07
C PRO A 112 6.97 3.82 11.45
N ASN A 113 6.88 2.55 11.88
CA ASN A 113 6.36 2.25 13.21
C ASN A 113 7.33 1.37 14.01
N GLN A 114 7.30 1.52 15.32
CA GLN A 114 8.06 0.73 16.28
C GLN A 114 7.12 -0.08 17.19
N ASP A 115 6.13 -0.74 16.61
CA ASP A 115 5.18 -1.59 17.33
C ASP A 115 5.31 -3.05 16.91
N VAL A 116 5.86 -3.28 15.72
CA VAL A 116 6.04 -4.61 15.12
C VAL A 116 7.41 -4.74 14.48
N VAL A 117 7.84 -5.98 14.32
CA VAL A 117 8.98 -6.35 13.47
C VAL A 117 8.46 -6.60 12.06
N TYR A 118 9.12 -6.01 11.07
CA TYR A 118 8.70 -6.05 9.67
C TYR A 118 9.50 -7.00 8.81
N GLY A 119 8.84 -7.58 7.82
CA GLY A 119 9.47 -8.14 6.64
C GLY A 119 9.01 -7.47 5.35
N LEU A 120 9.71 -7.74 4.26
CA LEU A 120 9.33 -7.30 2.92
C LEU A 120 9.86 -8.28 1.87
N GLY A 121 8.99 -8.67 0.94
CA GLY A 121 9.33 -9.46 -0.23
C GLY A 121 8.46 -9.10 -1.42
N PHE A 122 9.04 -9.17 -2.64
CA PHE A 122 8.35 -8.93 -3.91
C PHE A 122 8.37 -10.16 -4.79
N PHE A 123 7.32 -10.35 -5.60
CA PHE A 123 7.07 -11.55 -6.37
C PHE A 123 6.67 -11.23 -7.82
N GLU A 124 7.12 -12.05 -8.76
CA GLU A 124 6.64 -12.12 -10.15
C GLU A 124 5.99 -13.49 -10.35
N LEU A 125 4.67 -13.54 -10.19
CA LEU A 125 3.87 -14.76 -10.14
C LEU A 125 3.60 -15.37 -11.53
N ASP A 126 3.92 -14.65 -12.60
CA ASP A 126 3.96 -15.16 -13.97
C ASP A 126 5.16 -16.10 -14.22
N LYS A 127 6.19 -15.98 -13.41
CA LYS A 127 7.37 -16.86 -13.49
C LYS A 127 7.20 -18.11 -12.67
N GLU A 128 6.81 -17.94 -11.40
CA GLU A 128 6.66 -19.08 -10.48
C GLU A 128 5.78 -18.68 -9.28
N PRO A 129 4.90 -19.57 -8.79
CA PRO A 129 4.22 -19.40 -7.51
C PRO A 129 5.21 -19.34 -6.33
N VAL A 130 4.77 -18.69 -5.24
CA VAL A 130 5.58 -18.48 -4.05
C VAL A 130 4.92 -19.13 -2.84
N VAL A 131 5.69 -19.89 -2.07
CA VAL A 131 5.27 -20.41 -0.77
C VAL A 131 5.51 -19.34 0.29
N ILE A 132 4.47 -19.02 1.04
CA ILE A 132 4.53 -18.18 2.25
C ILE A 132 4.54 -19.13 3.44
N GLN A 133 5.62 -19.15 4.18
CA GLN A 133 5.78 -19.95 5.38
C GLN A 133 5.42 -19.13 6.61
N VAL A 134 4.52 -19.64 7.43
CA VAL A 134 3.99 -19.01 8.65
C VAL A 134 4.35 -19.87 9.85
N PRO A 135 5.25 -19.41 10.74
CA PRO A 135 5.58 -20.10 11.98
C PRO A 135 4.46 -20.01 13.01
N ASP A 136 4.63 -20.73 14.11
CA ASP A 136 3.79 -20.56 15.31
C ASP A 136 4.25 -19.33 16.11
N PHE A 137 3.41 -18.31 16.13
CA PHE A 137 3.64 -17.07 16.89
C PHE A 137 3.02 -17.09 18.30
N GLY A 138 2.37 -18.19 18.68
CA GLY A 138 1.65 -18.30 19.94
C GLY A 138 0.54 -17.24 20.06
N ASP A 139 0.56 -16.48 21.16
CA ASP A 139 -0.44 -15.44 21.41
C ASP A 139 -0.12 -14.08 20.77
N ARG A 140 1.04 -13.91 20.16
CA ARG A 140 1.41 -12.65 19.51
C ARG A 140 0.41 -12.28 18.42
N PHE A 141 0.18 -10.98 18.26
CA PHE A 141 -0.45 -10.48 17.05
C PHE A 141 0.54 -10.59 15.89
N TRP A 142 0.03 -11.06 14.76
CA TRP A 142 0.77 -11.12 13.51
C TRP A 142 -0.17 -11.05 12.32
N VAL A 143 0.31 -10.50 11.22
CA VAL A 143 -0.34 -10.51 9.91
C VAL A 143 0.71 -10.60 8.82
N TYR A 144 0.36 -11.26 7.72
CA TYR A 144 1.08 -11.18 6.45
C TYR A 144 0.22 -10.41 5.47
N ALA A 145 0.42 -9.11 5.40
CA ALA A 145 -0.28 -8.27 4.45
C ALA A 145 0.26 -8.53 3.06
N VAL A 146 -0.51 -9.24 2.23
CA VAL A 146 -0.17 -9.58 0.83
C VAL A 146 -0.91 -8.60 -0.07
N TYR A 147 -0.17 -7.84 -0.87
CA TYR A 147 -0.72 -6.81 -1.75
C TYR A 147 -0.55 -7.19 -3.22
N ASP A 148 -1.53 -6.79 -4.04
CA ASP A 148 -1.40 -6.77 -5.49
C ASP A 148 -0.61 -5.54 -5.98
N ALA A 149 -0.39 -5.42 -7.29
CA ALA A 149 0.30 -4.28 -7.88
C ALA A 149 -0.41 -2.93 -7.66
N ARG A 150 -1.71 -2.93 -7.33
CA ARG A 150 -2.51 -1.74 -7.04
C ARG A 150 -2.44 -1.29 -5.60
N THR A 151 -1.76 -2.03 -4.74
CA THR A 151 -1.72 -1.84 -3.28
C THR A 151 -2.98 -2.25 -2.52
N ASP A 152 -3.89 -2.99 -3.16
CA ASP A 152 -4.98 -3.65 -2.45
C ASP A 152 -4.47 -4.94 -1.78
N GLN A 153 -4.87 -5.17 -0.53
CA GLN A 153 -4.52 -6.38 0.21
C GLN A 153 -5.44 -7.53 -0.21
N ILE A 154 -4.86 -8.60 -0.73
CA ILE A 154 -5.56 -9.71 -1.39
C ILE A 154 -5.66 -10.98 -0.55
N ALA A 155 -5.19 -10.97 0.69
CA ALA A 155 -5.23 -12.14 1.57
C ALA A 155 -5.73 -11.78 2.97
N ASN A 156 -6.45 -12.71 3.59
CA ASN A 156 -6.78 -12.71 5.01
C ASN A 156 -5.84 -13.70 5.72
N LEU A 157 -4.60 -13.30 5.97
CA LEU A 157 -3.54 -14.14 6.55
C LEU A 157 -3.00 -13.48 7.83
N GLY A 158 -3.43 -13.98 8.98
CA GLY A 158 -3.03 -13.41 10.27
C GLY A 158 -3.88 -13.86 11.45
N LYS A 159 -3.45 -13.46 12.66
CA LYS A 159 -4.14 -13.72 13.92
C LYS A 159 -5.62 -13.27 13.91
N PRO A 160 -5.98 -12.08 13.35
CA PRO A 160 -7.38 -11.63 13.29
C PRO A 160 -8.30 -12.56 12.49
N TYR A 161 -7.77 -13.37 11.62
CA TYR A 161 -8.51 -14.30 10.74
C TYR A 161 -8.50 -15.74 11.26
N GLY A 162 -7.82 -16.03 12.37
CA GLY A 162 -7.64 -17.39 12.88
C GLY A 162 -6.77 -18.26 11.98
N SER A 163 -5.87 -17.65 11.19
CA SER A 163 -4.94 -18.38 10.35
C SER A 163 -4.00 -19.26 11.18
N LYS A 164 -3.70 -20.44 10.68
CA LYS A 164 -2.83 -21.43 11.35
C LYS A 164 -1.40 -21.27 10.90
N PRO A 165 -0.42 -21.71 11.73
CA PRO A 165 0.94 -21.96 11.25
C PRO A 165 0.93 -23.00 10.11
N GLY A 166 1.87 -22.86 9.16
CA GLY A 166 1.97 -23.76 8.02
C GLY A 166 2.39 -23.06 6.74
N PHE A 167 2.00 -23.62 5.61
CA PHE A 167 2.41 -23.14 4.30
C PHE A 167 1.22 -22.69 3.49
N TYR A 168 1.32 -21.51 2.89
CA TYR A 168 0.31 -20.93 2.01
C TYR A 168 0.92 -20.70 0.64
N LEU A 169 0.17 -20.96 -0.42
CA LEU A 169 0.65 -20.82 -1.79
C LEU A 169 0.10 -19.56 -2.42
N LEU A 170 0.96 -18.60 -2.74
CA LEU A 170 0.63 -17.40 -3.50
C LEU A 170 0.82 -17.64 -4.98
N VAL A 171 -0.25 -17.46 -5.77
CA VAL A 171 -0.26 -17.71 -7.21
C VAL A 171 -0.75 -16.49 -7.99
N GLY A 172 -0.32 -16.38 -9.25
CA GLY A 172 -0.81 -15.36 -10.19
C GLY A 172 -2.26 -15.59 -10.64
N PRO A 173 -2.86 -14.61 -11.33
CA PRO A 173 -4.26 -14.68 -11.75
C PRO A 173 -4.56 -15.86 -12.67
N ASN A 174 -3.61 -16.21 -13.52
CA ASN A 174 -3.75 -17.22 -14.57
C ASN A 174 -3.18 -18.60 -14.20
N TRP A 175 -2.73 -18.79 -12.96
CA TRP A 175 -2.13 -20.06 -12.53
C TRP A 175 -3.14 -21.21 -12.56
N GLN A 176 -2.74 -22.35 -13.17
CA GLN A 176 -3.55 -23.57 -13.36
C GLN A 176 -2.87 -24.83 -12.79
N GLY A 177 -1.76 -24.66 -12.04
CA GLY A 177 -1.03 -25.79 -11.48
C GLY A 177 -1.76 -26.49 -10.34
N GLU A 178 -1.25 -27.64 -9.93
CA GLU A 178 -1.76 -28.38 -8.78
C GLU A 178 -1.18 -27.86 -7.47
N THR A 179 -2.03 -27.83 -6.43
CA THR A 179 -1.62 -27.46 -5.08
C THR A 179 -0.90 -28.63 -4.40
N PRO A 180 0.37 -28.50 -4.00
CA PRO A 180 1.09 -29.57 -3.31
C PRO A 180 0.45 -29.94 -1.97
N LYS A 181 0.63 -31.22 -1.58
CA LYS A 181 0.22 -31.68 -0.24
C LYS A 181 0.99 -30.92 0.83
N GLY A 182 0.30 -30.47 1.87
CA GLY A 182 0.88 -29.72 2.98
C GLY A 182 0.73 -28.21 2.86
N ILE A 183 0.09 -27.72 1.79
CA ILE A 183 -0.34 -26.34 1.66
C ILE A 183 -1.70 -26.17 2.37
N GLU A 184 -1.77 -25.24 3.33
CA GLU A 184 -2.97 -24.92 4.12
C GLU A 184 -4.02 -24.12 3.33
N GLY A 185 -3.57 -23.34 2.34
CA GLY A 185 -4.46 -22.52 1.51
C GLY A 185 -3.75 -21.87 0.32
N VAL A 186 -4.54 -21.53 -0.70
CA VAL A 186 -4.06 -20.87 -1.91
C VAL A 186 -4.56 -19.43 -1.93
N ILE A 187 -3.64 -18.49 -2.09
CA ILE A 187 -3.89 -17.06 -2.26
C ILE A 187 -3.71 -16.73 -3.73
N ARG A 188 -4.78 -16.31 -4.41
CA ARG A 188 -4.70 -15.91 -5.82
C ARG A 188 -4.61 -14.40 -5.93
N SER A 189 -3.50 -13.91 -6.49
CA SER A 189 -3.33 -12.50 -6.79
C SER A 189 -4.17 -12.08 -7.99
N SER A 190 -4.65 -10.84 -7.98
CA SER A 190 -5.33 -10.19 -9.12
C SER A 190 -4.33 -9.69 -10.18
N THR A 191 -3.02 -9.66 -9.85
CA THR A 191 -1.95 -9.21 -10.72
C THR A 191 -0.75 -10.16 -10.65
N GLU A 192 0.08 -10.18 -11.70
CA GLU A 192 1.29 -11.00 -11.72
C GLU A 192 2.37 -10.50 -10.75
N MET A 193 2.41 -9.19 -10.48
CA MET A 193 3.24 -8.64 -9.43
C MET A 193 2.48 -8.63 -8.11
N ALA A 194 3.10 -9.13 -7.05
CA ALA A 194 2.61 -9.04 -5.68
C ALA A 194 3.77 -8.75 -4.71
N ASN A 195 3.43 -8.36 -3.49
CA ASN A 195 4.41 -8.27 -2.41
C ASN A 195 3.77 -8.68 -1.08
N VAL A 196 4.62 -9.02 -0.10
CA VAL A 196 4.18 -9.35 1.25
C VAL A 196 4.94 -8.53 2.28
N ILE A 197 4.22 -8.09 3.29
CA ILE A 197 4.78 -7.39 4.45
C ILE A 197 4.31 -8.13 5.71
N PRO A 198 5.09 -9.12 6.20
CA PRO A 198 4.86 -9.69 7.53
C PRO A 198 5.02 -8.61 8.60
N ARG A 199 4.17 -8.64 9.61
CA ARG A 199 4.18 -7.77 10.78
C ARG A 199 3.98 -8.64 12.01
N VAL A 200 4.95 -8.63 12.92
CA VAL A 200 4.94 -9.45 14.14
C VAL A 200 5.08 -8.52 15.34
N GLN A 201 4.10 -8.54 16.23
CA GLN A 201 4.15 -7.73 17.45
C GLN A 201 5.39 -8.03 18.28
N MET A 202 5.97 -6.98 18.83
CA MET A 202 7.05 -7.07 19.82
C MET A 202 6.83 -6.03 20.90
N ASP A 203 6.94 -6.45 22.18
CA ASP A 203 6.94 -5.54 23.31
C ASP A 203 8.30 -4.87 23.50
N ASP A 204 8.34 -3.72 24.12
CA ASP A 204 9.56 -2.93 24.34
C ASP A 204 10.31 -3.39 25.60
N THR A 205 10.55 -4.71 25.71
CA THR A 205 11.30 -5.34 26.81
C THR A 205 12.43 -6.19 26.24
N LYS A 206 13.47 -6.42 27.04
CA LYS A 206 14.60 -7.28 26.63
C LYS A 206 14.15 -8.73 26.42
N GLU A 207 13.27 -9.20 27.27
CA GLU A 207 12.74 -10.57 27.25
C GLU A 207 11.98 -10.82 25.97
N ASP A 208 11.12 -9.88 25.55
CA ASP A 208 10.29 -10.04 24.36
C ASP A 208 11.09 -9.85 23.06
N ARG A 209 12.07 -8.94 23.06
CA ARG A 209 13.03 -8.80 21.95
C ARG A 209 13.81 -10.08 21.68
N LEU A 210 14.12 -10.85 22.73
CA LEU A 210 14.74 -12.17 22.60
C LEU A 210 13.74 -13.25 22.17
N ALA A 211 12.55 -13.25 22.76
CA ALA A 211 11.52 -14.26 22.50
C ALA A 211 11.01 -14.24 21.05
N VAL A 212 10.95 -13.06 20.43
CA VAL A 212 10.48 -12.90 19.04
C VAL A 212 11.46 -13.46 18.00
N GLN A 213 12.74 -13.64 18.35
CA GLN A 213 13.78 -14.08 17.40
C GLN A 213 13.51 -15.47 16.84
N ALA A 214 13.04 -16.41 17.66
CA ALA A 214 12.79 -17.77 17.23
C ALA A 214 11.73 -17.83 16.11
N PRO A 215 10.51 -17.32 16.27
CA PRO A 215 9.52 -17.33 15.19
C PRO A 215 9.92 -16.44 14.01
N VAL A 216 10.62 -15.31 14.21
CA VAL A 216 11.04 -14.44 13.11
C VAL A 216 11.98 -15.14 12.15
N ARG A 217 12.86 -16.03 12.62
CA ARG A 217 13.76 -16.83 11.75
C ARG A 217 13.01 -17.75 10.79
N GLU A 218 11.79 -18.14 11.12
CA GLU A 218 10.95 -19.04 10.32
C GLU A 218 9.95 -18.27 9.44
N VAL A 219 9.90 -16.94 9.51
CA VAL A 219 9.13 -16.10 8.58
C VAL A 219 9.84 -16.10 7.24
N MET A 220 9.35 -16.84 6.27
CA MET A 220 10.01 -17.01 4.99
C MET A 220 9.03 -16.99 3.83
N THR A 221 9.54 -16.59 2.66
CA THR A 221 8.94 -16.89 1.36
C THR A 221 10.00 -17.47 0.46
N TYR A 222 9.60 -18.35 -0.44
CA TYR A 222 10.49 -18.98 -1.41
C TYR A 222 9.69 -19.53 -2.61
N PRO A 223 10.33 -19.70 -3.79
CA PRO A 223 9.70 -20.29 -4.96
C PRO A 223 9.11 -21.66 -4.68
N LEU A 224 7.98 -21.99 -5.33
CA LEU A 224 7.31 -23.28 -5.16
C LEU A 224 8.22 -24.49 -5.44
N SER A 225 9.15 -24.36 -6.39
CA SER A 225 10.15 -25.39 -6.72
C SER A 225 11.05 -25.80 -5.54
N GLN A 226 11.14 -24.95 -4.50
CA GLN A 226 11.91 -25.20 -3.28
C GLN A 226 11.05 -25.78 -2.14
N PHE A 227 9.77 -26.02 -2.37
CA PHE A 227 8.87 -26.55 -1.34
C PHE A 227 9.10 -28.05 -1.12
N ASP A 228 9.39 -28.44 0.12
CA ASP A 228 9.64 -29.82 0.54
C ASP A 228 8.75 -30.26 1.72
N GLY A 229 7.79 -29.42 2.11
CA GLY A 229 6.87 -29.68 3.23
C GLY A 229 7.49 -29.51 4.62
N LYS A 230 8.71 -28.97 4.72
CA LYS A 230 9.40 -28.78 6.00
C LYS A 230 9.57 -27.30 6.30
N MET A 231 9.42 -26.93 7.58
CA MET A 231 9.73 -25.58 8.06
C MET A 231 11.22 -25.29 7.84
N LYS A 232 11.49 -24.15 7.23
CA LYS A 232 12.84 -23.62 6.98
C LYS A 232 13.11 -22.46 7.93
N SER A 233 14.36 -22.13 8.14
CA SER A 233 14.76 -20.97 8.94
C SER A 233 15.89 -20.19 8.26
N TYR A 234 15.94 -18.88 8.53
CA TYR A 234 16.99 -18.00 8.05
C TYR A 234 17.50 -17.10 9.18
N ASP A 235 18.81 -16.84 9.22
CA ASP A 235 19.40 -16.03 10.29
C ASP A 235 19.40 -14.54 9.93
N TYR A 236 18.27 -13.89 10.11
CA TYR A 236 18.11 -12.46 9.82
C TYR A 236 18.92 -11.53 10.74
N ALA A 237 19.46 -12.02 11.85
CA ALA A 237 20.31 -11.20 12.73
C ALA A 237 21.68 -10.90 12.12
N ASN A 238 22.15 -11.75 11.19
CA ASN A 238 23.47 -11.66 10.58
C ASN A 238 23.43 -11.40 9.05
N ILE A 239 22.34 -10.81 8.53
CA ILE A 239 22.23 -10.46 7.11
C ILE A 239 23.08 -9.24 6.73
N PRO A 240 23.55 -9.19 5.47
CA PRO A 240 24.36 -8.06 5.01
C PRO A 240 23.59 -6.76 4.96
N SER A 241 24.31 -5.65 5.15
CA SER A 241 23.83 -4.32 4.79
C SER A 241 24.34 -3.96 3.40
N ILE A 242 23.42 -3.65 2.48
CA ILE A 242 23.75 -3.27 1.10
C ILE A 242 23.23 -1.86 0.81
N GLY A 243 23.75 -1.23 -0.24
CA GLY A 243 23.36 0.13 -0.62
C GLY A 243 23.85 1.20 0.34
N GLU A 244 23.50 2.43 0.02
CA GLU A 244 23.89 3.59 0.82
C GLU A 244 22.94 3.79 2.01
N LYS A 245 23.49 4.29 3.12
CA LYS A 245 22.68 4.71 4.26
C LYS A 245 21.80 5.89 3.86
N PRO A 246 20.51 5.90 4.23
CA PRO A 246 19.67 7.05 3.97
C PRO A 246 20.21 8.29 4.65
N ASN A 247 19.99 9.44 4.01
CA ASN A 247 20.30 10.75 4.61
C ASN A 247 19.00 11.30 5.24
N PRO A 248 18.85 11.31 6.56
CA PRO A 248 17.63 11.80 7.22
C PRO A 248 17.28 13.25 6.89
N SER A 249 18.32 14.07 6.57
CA SER A 249 18.13 15.47 6.20
C SER A 249 17.49 15.65 4.81
N ALA A 250 17.65 14.68 3.91
CA ALA A 250 17.06 14.74 2.57
C ALA A 250 15.52 14.56 2.55
N GLY A 251 14.94 14.01 3.62
CA GLY A 251 13.53 13.62 3.70
C GLY A 251 13.27 12.25 3.12
N GLU A 252 12.01 11.97 2.72
CA GLU A 252 11.62 10.68 2.18
C GLU A 252 12.31 10.36 0.84
N THR A 253 12.55 9.09 0.60
CA THR A 253 12.98 8.60 -0.71
C THR A 253 11.86 8.77 -1.73
N LYS A 254 12.12 9.47 -2.84
CA LYS A 254 11.15 9.64 -3.93
C LYS A 254 11.15 8.41 -4.84
N TRP A 255 10.08 7.67 -4.84
CA TRP A 255 9.88 6.49 -5.67
C TRP A 255 9.21 6.79 -7.01
N VAL A 256 8.51 7.91 -7.14
CA VAL A 256 7.91 8.40 -8.38
C VAL A 256 8.56 9.72 -8.74
N ILE A 257 9.15 9.78 -9.93
CA ILE A 257 9.78 10.99 -10.48
C ILE A 257 8.87 11.50 -11.58
N PRO A 258 8.29 12.71 -11.46
CA PRO A 258 7.22 13.17 -12.35
C PRO A 258 7.56 13.13 -13.83
N ASN A 259 8.74 13.63 -14.24
CA ASN A 259 9.17 13.65 -15.63
C ASN A 259 9.64 12.28 -16.17
N LYS A 260 9.62 11.22 -15.36
CA LYS A 260 9.87 9.82 -15.77
C LYS A 260 8.62 8.96 -15.68
N PHE A 261 7.54 9.52 -15.19
CA PHE A 261 6.32 8.78 -14.86
C PHE A 261 5.72 8.11 -16.12
N PHE A 262 5.60 8.82 -17.22
CA PHE A 262 4.95 8.29 -18.43
C PHE A 262 5.77 7.22 -19.16
N ASP A 263 7.09 7.18 -18.96
CA ASP A 263 7.93 6.06 -19.45
C ASP A 263 7.63 4.77 -18.66
N GLN A 264 7.26 4.90 -17.39
CA GLN A 264 6.96 3.80 -16.48
C GLN A 264 5.48 3.37 -16.55
N LEU A 265 4.58 4.32 -16.84
CA LEU A 265 3.14 4.07 -16.93
C LEU A 265 2.81 3.03 -18.02
N ASP A 266 3.51 3.05 -19.14
CA ASP A 266 3.30 2.07 -20.21
C ASP A 266 3.52 0.62 -19.72
N ASN A 267 4.55 0.41 -18.90
CA ASN A 267 4.79 -0.90 -18.28
C ASN A 267 3.66 -1.30 -17.32
N VAL A 268 3.15 -0.35 -16.53
CA VAL A 268 1.99 -0.60 -15.64
C VAL A 268 0.77 -1.01 -16.45
N LEU A 269 0.42 -0.26 -17.50
CA LEU A 269 -0.72 -0.55 -18.37
C LEU A 269 -0.63 -1.92 -19.05
N ASN A 270 0.59 -2.41 -19.28
CA ASN A 270 0.83 -3.72 -19.90
C ASN A 270 0.84 -4.88 -18.92
N LYS A 271 1.26 -4.65 -17.67
CA LYS A 271 1.45 -5.68 -16.64
C LYS A 271 0.27 -5.82 -15.68
N VAL A 272 -0.55 -4.78 -15.55
CA VAL A 272 -1.69 -4.75 -14.63
C VAL A 272 -2.96 -4.70 -15.48
N SER A 273 -3.77 -5.75 -15.43
CA SER A 273 -5.06 -5.79 -16.15
C SER A 273 -6.06 -4.82 -15.52
N PRO A 274 -6.95 -4.19 -16.29
CA PRO A 274 -7.97 -3.29 -15.73
C PRO A 274 -8.89 -4.03 -14.74
N LEU A 275 -9.34 -3.32 -13.71
CA LEU A 275 -10.49 -3.75 -12.92
C LEU A 275 -11.77 -3.62 -13.76
N PRO A 276 -12.84 -4.35 -13.44
CA PRO A 276 -14.13 -4.19 -14.13
C PRO A 276 -14.57 -2.73 -14.13
N GLY A 277 -14.75 -2.15 -15.32
CA GLY A 277 -15.12 -0.74 -15.52
C GLY A 277 -13.95 0.23 -15.72
N GLU A 278 -12.69 -0.23 -15.61
CA GLU A 278 -11.50 0.60 -15.89
C GLU A 278 -11.05 0.55 -17.36
N GLU A 279 -11.65 -0.29 -18.18
CA GLU A 279 -11.21 -0.54 -19.57
C GLU A 279 -11.13 0.78 -20.37
N ALA A 280 -12.10 1.68 -20.18
CA ALA A 280 -12.11 2.99 -20.82
C ALA A 280 -10.95 3.88 -20.36
N LEU A 281 -10.60 3.87 -19.06
CA LEU A 281 -9.43 4.59 -18.56
C LEU A 281 -8.15 4.08 -19.22
N TYR A 282 -7.99 2.76 -19.30
CA TYR A 282 -6.84 2.14 -19.95
C TYR A 282 -6.74 2.55 -21.42
N ALA A 283 -7.85 2.56 -22.16
CA ALA A 283 -7.87 3.00 -23.55
C ALA A 283 -7.39 4.46 -23.71
N HIS A 284 -7.89 5.36 -22.85
CA HIS A 284 -7.47 6.77 -22.87
C HIS A 284 -6.01 6.97 -22.47
N PHE A 285 -5.54 6.26 -21.42
CA PHE A 285 -4.14 6.37 -20.98
C PHE A 285 -3.17 5.78 -22.00
N ARG A 286 -3.50 4.65 -22.63
CA ARG A 286 -2.70 4.09 -23.76
C ARG A 286 -2.64 5.05 -24.94
N HIS A 287 -3.79 5.66 -25.30
CA HIS A 287 -3.82 6.66 -26.37
C HIS A 287 -2.91 7.85 -26.06
N LEU A 288 -2.99 8.38 -24.83
CA LEU A 288 -2.13 9.48 -24.37
C LEU A 288 -0.64 9.11 -24.44
N VAL A 289 -0.25 7.94 -23.88
CA VAL A 289 1.15 7.46 -23.90
C VAL A 289 1.65 7.28 -25.33
N ASN A 290 0.83 6.72 -26.21
CA ASN A 290 1.21 6.54 -27.62
C ASN A 290 1.38 7.88 -28.34
N ALA A 291 0.49 8.84 -28.10
CA ALA A 291 0.62 10.19 -28.67
C ALA A 291 1.90 10.89 -28.18
N GLY A 292 2.24 10.76 -26.89
CA GLY A 292 3.49 11.31 -26.35
C GLY A 292 4.75 10.63 -26.87
N LYS A 293 4.68 9.35 -27.29
CA LYS A 293 5.79 8.67 -27.97
C LYS A 293 6.01 9.18 -29.40
N GLN A 294 4.94 9.65 -30.07
CA GLN A 294 4.97 10.12 -31.45
C GLN A 294 5.26 11.62 -31.58
N ASP A 295 4.78 12.44 -30.65
CA ASP A 295 4.92 13.89 -30.65
C ASP A 295 5.63 14.38 -29.38
N PRO A 296 6.88 14.90 -29.48
CA PRO A 296 7.62 15.46 -28.34
C PRO A 296 6.90 16.61 -27.64
N LYS A 297 6.02 17.36 -28.34
CA LYS A 297 5.25 18.44 -27.74
C LYS A 297 4.14 17.91 -26.84
N VAL A 298 3.44 16.86 -27.27
CA VAL A 298 2.47 16.14 -26.42
C VAL A 298 3.18 15.58 -25.19
N ARG A 299 4.36 14.96 -25.37
CA ARG A 299 5.15 14.46 -24.24
C ARG A 299 5.53 15.57 -23.26
N GLN A 300 5.95 16.71 -23.73
CA GLN A 300 6.26 17.87 -22.87
C GLN A 300 5.04 18.27 -22.05
N TRP A 301 3.84 18.38 -22.63
CA TRP A 301 2.62 18.72 -21.92
C TRP A 301 2.24 17.67 -20.86
N MET A 302 2.48 16.38 -21.14
CA MET A 302 2.27 15.31 -20.16
C MET A 302 3.20 15.44 -18.96
N ASP A 303 4.50 15.69 -19.20
CA ASP A 303 5.50 15.84 -18.14
C ASP A 303 5.23 17.09 -17.27
N GLU A 304 4.85 18.22 -17.90
CA GLU A 304 4.42 19.44 -17.19
C GLU A 304 3.20 19.17 -16.31
N ALA A 305 2.23 18.40 -16.79
CA ALA A 305 1.05 18.03 -16.01
C ALA A 305 1.41 17.11 -14.84
N ALA A 306 2.32 16.15 -15.02
CA ALA A 306 2.82 15.31 -13.94
C ALA A 306 3.53 16.13 -12.85
N GLU A 307 4.43 17.04 -13.24
CA GLU A 307 5.13 17.92 -12.30
C GLU A 307 4.17 18.84 -11.53
N GLN A 308 3.17 19.40 -12.23
CA GLN A 308 2.18 20.27 -11.60
C GLN A 308 1.32 19.45 -10.62
N THR A 309 0.89 18.24 -11.01
CA THR A 309 0.08 17.36 -10.17
C THR A 309 0.84 16.91 -8.93
N ASP A 310 2.13 16.59 -9.07
CA ASP A 310 3.00 16.22 -7.95
C ASP A 310 3.07 17.35 -6.92
N LYS A 311 3.23 18.60 -7.38
CA LYS A 311 3.34 19.80 -6.52
C LYS A 311 2.01 20.20 -5.86
N THR A 312 0.87 20.00 -6.50
CA THR A 312 -0.42 20.54 -6.06
C THR A 312 -1.36 19.50 -5.46
N VAL A 313 -1.35 18.27 -5.96
CA VAL A 313 -2.24 17.18 -5.49
C VAL A 313 -1.48 16.23 -4.59
N ILE A 314 -0.37 15.66 -5.10
CA ILE A 314 0.37 14.62 -4.36
C ILE A 314 1.00 15.21 -3.09
N ALA A 315 1.58 16.40 -3.15
CA ALA A 315 2.17 17.05 -1.96
C ALA A 315 1.13 17.32 -0.86
N ASP A 316 -0.10 17.59 -1.22
CA ASP A 316 -1.18 17.88 -0.27
C ASP A 316 -1.63 16.64 0.52
N PHE A 317 -1.31 15.43 0.08
CA PHE A 317 -1.56 14.20 0.85
C PHE A 317 -0.69 14.07 2.11
N PHE A 318 0.35 14.87 2.27
CA PHE A 318 1.05 14.99 3.56
C PHE A 318 0.27 15.77 4.63
N LYS A 319 -0.85 16.39 4.29
CA LYS A 319 -1.75 16.99 5.26
C LYS A 319 -2.81 15.97 5.66
N TRP A 320 -2.80 15.53 6.91
CA TRP A 320 -3.71 14.46 7.38
C TRP A 320 -5.20 14.78 7.20
N LYS A 321 -5.57 16.05 7.17
CA LYS A 321 -6.96 16.45 6.84
C LYS A 321 -7.42 16.00 5.44
N ASN A 322 -6.48 15.68 4.55
CA ASN A 322 -6.74 15.23 3.18
C ASN A 322 -6.70 13.69 3.07
N ASN A 323 -6.56 12.97 4.18
CA ASN A 323 -6.54 11.52 4.23
C ASN A 323 -7.69 10.99 5.09
N GLY A 324 -8.37 9.94 4.62
CA GLY A 324 -9.44 9.29 5.36
C GLY A 324 -10.67 10.17 5.57
N VAL A 325 -11.37 9.91 6.69
CA VAL A 325 -12.61 10.60 7.07
C VAL A 325 -12.50 11.18 8.48
N PRO A 326 -13.23 12.26 8.82
CA PRO A 326 -13.23 12.82 10.17
C PRO A 326 -13.59 11.78 11.25
N ALA A 327 -12.84 11.78 12.36
CA ALA A 327 -13.02 10.87 13.50
C ALA A 327 -13.34 11.59 14.83
N GLY A 328 -13.61 12.91 14.78
CA GLY A 328 -13.84 13.75 15.95
C GLY A 328 -12.56 14.29 16.58
N ASN A 329 -12.68 15.31 17.41
CA ASN A 329 -11.60 15.95 18.17
C ASN A 329 -10.38 16.38 17.33
N GLY A 330 -10.57 16.70 16.03
CA GLY A 330 -9.50 17.10 15.11
C GLY A 330 -8.76 15.91 14.46
N TRP A 331 -9.13 14.67 14.75
CA TRP A 331 -8.58 13.49 14.12
C TRP A 331 -9.32 13.10 12.83
N ASN A 332 -8.58 12.53 11.88
CA ASN A 332 -9.11 11.73 10.79
C ASN A 332 -8.80 10.25 11.04
N ARG A 333 -9.57 9.36 10.39
CA ARG A 333 -9.29 7.91 10.40
C ARG A 333 -9.29 7.33 9.00
N SER A 334 -8.53 6.28 8.80
CA SER A 334 -8.60 5.50 7.55
C SER A 334 -9.99 4.89 7.36
N LYS A 335 -10.42 4.70 6.13
CA LYS A 335 -11.76 4.16 5.80
C LYS A 335 -11.68 2.85 5.04
N ASN A 336 -11.06 2.83 3.86
CA ASN A 336 -10.95 1.67 2.97
C ASN A 336 -9.48 1.36 2.61
N ASN A 337 -8.57 1.61 3.55
CA ASN A 337 -7.15 1.38 3.33
C ASN A 337 -6.87 -0.08 2.99
N ALA A 338 -6.03 -0.29 1.98
CA ALA A 338 -5.74 -1.59 1.38
C ALA A 338 -6.96 -2.35 0.80
N GLU A 339 -8.09 -1.66 0.63
CA GLU A 339 -9.33 -2.15 -0.03
C GLU A 339 -9.91 -1.04 -0.91
N PHE A 340 -9.05 -0.40 -1.73
CA PHE A 340 -9.39 0.85 -2.42
C PHE A 340 -10.31 0.65 -3.62
N GLY A 341 -10.20 -0.47 -4.33
CA GLY A 341 -10.99 -0.72 -5.55
C GLY A 341 -10.79 0.39 -6.59
N VAL A 342 -11.83 1.20 -6.86
CA VAL A 342 -11.78 2.36 -7.78
C VAL A 342 -11.68 3.71 -7.07
N ASP A 343 -11.41 3.73 -5.76
CA ASP A 343 -11.13 4.96 -5.01
C ASP A 343 -9.68 5.39 -5.22
N TYR A 344 -9.42 5.97 -6.38
CA TYR A 344 -8.06 6.39 -6.78
C TYR A 344 -7.50 7.48 -5.90
N PHE A 345 -8.36 8.37 -5.37
CA PHE A 345 -7.93 9.46 -4.50
C PHE A 345 -7.34 8.92 -3.19
N ASN A 346 -8.09 8.06 -2.47
CA ASN A 346 -7.62 7.52 -1.20
C ASN A 346 -6.43 6.56 -1.39
N ARG A 347 -6.45 5.74 -2.46
CA ARG A 347 -5.30 4.89 -2.82
C ARG A 347 -4.03 5.71 -3.01
N THR A 348 -4.09 6.78 -3.78
CA THR A 348 -2.93 7.64 -4.06
C THR A 348 -2.50 8.41 -2.83
N GLY A 349 -3.46 8.92 -2.06
CA GLY A 349 -3.20 9.57 -0.78
C GLY A 349 -2.45 8.65 0.19
N THR A 350 -2.91 7.42 0.36
CA THR A 350 -2.22 6.42 1.18
C THR A 350 -0.84 6.05 0.62
N SER A 351 -0.74 5.86 -0.69
CA SER A 351 0.56 5.56 -1.34
C SER A 351 1.58 6.65 -1.11
N LYS A 352 1.17 7.90 -1.04
CA LYS A 352 2.05 9.04 -0.74
C LYS A 352 2.36 9.15 0.74
N SER A 353 1.37 9.06 1.61
CA SER A 353 1.51 9.37 3.03
C SER A 353 1.99 8.20 3.90
N ASN A 354 1.77 6.95 3.46
CA ASN A 354 2.09 5.75 4.26
C ASN A 354 2.49 4.52 3.42
N MET A 355 2.11 4.42 2.18
CA MET A 355 2.33 3.36 1.19
C MET A 355 1.58 2.05 1.46
N PHE A 356 1.96 1.27 2.49
CA PHE A 356 1.46 -0.09 2.74
C PHE A 356 0.62 -0.14 4.01
N ASP A 357 -0.60 0.34 3.94
CA ASP A 357 -1.55 0.23 5.03
C ASP A 357 -2.13 -1.19 5.16
N ASN A 358 -2.56 -1.52 6.37
CA ASN A 358 -3.36 -2.71 6.62
C ASN A 358 -4.84 -2.44 6.33
N LYS A 359 -5.59 -3.52 6.11
CA LYS A 359 -7.06 -3.47 6.15
C LYS A 359 -7.53 -3.00 7.53
N PRO A 360 -8.69 -2.30 7.62
CA PRO A 360 -9.17 -1.73 8.88
C PRO A 360 -9.34 -2.74 10.03
N ASN A 361 -9.69 -3.99 9.72
CA ASN A 361 -9.83 -5.06 10.71
C ASN A 361 -8.49 -5.62 11.24
N GLU A 362 -7.38 -5.34 10.55
CA GLU A 362 -6.03 -5.64 11.03
C GLU A 362 -5.46 -4.49 11.82
N THR A 363 -5.52 -3.26 11.26
CA THR A 363 -5.05 -2.05 11.91
C THR A 363 -5.88 -0.87 11.47
N GLN A 364 -6.58 -0.24 12.40
CA GLN A 364 -7.25 1.03 12.15
C GLN A 364 -6.29 2.16 12.50
N TYR A 365 -6.20 3.14 11.63
CA TYR A 365 -5.34 4.30 11.77
C TYR A 365 -6.14 5.56 12.06
N PHE A 366 -5.64 6.37 13.01
CA PHE A 366 -6.15 7.71 13.30
C PHE A 366 -4.97 8.66 13.26
N TYR A 367 -5.12 9.80 12.62
CA TYR A 367 -4.01 10.73 12.39
C TYR A 367 -4.48 12.18 12.43
N THR A 368 -3.57 13.08 12.83
CA THR A 368 -3.83 14.52 12.86
C THR A 368 -2.54 15.33 12.83
N ASP A 369 -2.65 16.51 12.20
CA ASP A 369 -1.64 17.57 12.25
C ASP A 369 -2.02 18.66 13.24
N ASN A 370 -3.21 18.62 13.84
CA ASN A 370 -3.80 19.72 14.57
C ASN A 370 -4.16 19.34 16.01
N ASP A 371 -4.16 20.32 16.89
CA ASP A 371 -4.76 20.18 18.21
C ASP A 371 -6.30 20.21 18.14
N ALA A 372 -6.97 20.07 19.29
CA ALA A 372 -8.42 20.06 19.38
C ALA A 372 -9.10 21.37 18.96
N THR A 373 -8.35 22.46 18.83
CA THR A 373 -8.84 23.77 18.36
C THR A 373 -8.64 23.99 16.86
N GLY A 374 -7.99 23.01 16.16
CA GLY A 374 -7.67 23.09 14.74
C GLY A 374 -6.37 23.81 14.43
N VAL A 375 -5.55 24.13 15.45
CA VAL A 375 -4.24 24.76 15.27
C VAL A 375 -3.19 23.68 15.01
N GLN A 376 -2.33 23.92 14.01
CA GLN A 376 -1.21 23.04 13.65
C GLN A 376 -0.35 22.72 14.87
N LEU A 377 -0.07 21.45 15.10
CA LEU A 377 0.85 20.98 16.13
C LEU A 377 2.28 21.44 15.81
N ASP A 378 2.95 21.97 16.83
CA ASP A 378 4.34 22.42 16.73
C ASP A 378 5.08 22.04 18.02
N GLY A 379 6.18 21.29 17.89
CA GLY A 379 6.94 20.78 19.03
C GLY A 379 7.58 21.83 19.93
N LYS A 380 7.52 23.12 19.58
CA LYS A 380 7.87 24.22 20.50
C LYS A 380 6.86 24.40 21.64
N HIS A 381 5.71 23.74 21.56
CA HIS A 381 4.66 23.76 22.58
C HIS A 381 4.52 22.39 23.24
N ASP A 382 4.05 22.39 24.46
CA ASP A 382 3.72 21.19 25.21
C ASP A 382 2.26 20.83 25.02
N TYR A 383 1.99 19.54 24.84
CA TYR A 383 0.65 19.01 24.67
C TYR A 383 0.40 17.82 25.60
N THR A 384 -0.87 17.58 25.87
CA THR A 384 -1.35 16.36 26.54
C THR A 384 -2.37 15.64 25.68
N VAL A 385 -2.31 14.29 25.72
CA VAL A 385 -3.29 13.40 25.13
C VAL A 385 -3.78 12.49 26.28
N THR A 386 -4.99 12.77 26.78
CA THR A 386 -5.53 12.07 27.95
C THR A 386 -6.65 11.13 27.54
N PHE A 387 -6.44 9.84 27.76
CA PHE A 387 -7.45 8.81 27.61
C PHE A 387 -8.20 8.69 28.93
N PRO A 388 -9.51 8.99 29.00
CA PRO A 388 -10.31 8.80 30.21
C PRO A 388 -10.30 7.33 30.65
N LYS A 389 -10.60 7.08 31.92
CA LYS A 389 -10.72 5.72 32.45
C LYS A 389 -11.66 4.86 31.59
N GLY A 390 -11.16 3.70 31.14
CA GLY A 390 -11.91 2.77 30.28
C GLY A 390 -12.11 3.20 28.85
N GLN A 391 -11.44 4.28 28.38
CA GLN A 391 -11.54 4.78 27.01
C GLN A 391 -10.24 4.66 26.21
N LEU A 392 -9.33 3.79 26.61
CA LEU A 392 -8.24 3.37 25.74
C LEU A 392 -8.80 2.80 24.44
N PRO A 393 -8.03 2.81 23.32
CA PRO A 393 -8.49 2.19 22.08
C PRO A 393 -8.98 0.75 22.33
N PRO A 394 -10.26 0.40 22.09
CA PRO A 394 -10.76 -0.94 22.31
C PRO A 394 -10.24 -1.89 21.22
N VAL A 395 -9.26 -2.70 21.58
CA VAL A 395 -8.55 -3.61 20.67
C VAL A 395 -8.40 -5.00 21.28
N LYS A 396 -8.47 -6.02 20.47
CA LYS A 396 -8.07 -7.39 20.82
C LYS A 396 -6.57 -7.60 20.74
N GLY A 397 -5.89 -6.82 19.92
CA GLY A 397 -4.45 -6.79 19.79
C GLY A 397 -3.81 -5.77 20.72
N PHE A 398 -3.30 -4.69 20.18
CA PHE A 398 -2.60 -3.63 20.90
C PHE A 398 -2.80 -2.28 20.22
N TRP A 399 -2.38 -1.20 20.88
CA TRP A 399 -2.44 0.15 20.31
C TRP A 399 -1.17 0.94 20.59
N SER A 400 -0.94 1.98 19.81
CA SER A 400 0.14 2.95 20.02
C SER A 400 -0.26 4.35 19.59
N LEU A 401 0.36 5.37 20.23
CA LEU A 401 0.43 6.75 19.76
C LEU A 401 1.85 7.01 19.29
N THR A 402 2.01 7.35 18.02
CA THR A 402 3.30 7.63 17.37
C THR A 402 3.42 9.10 17.02
N LEU A 403 4.60 9.67 17.10
CA LEU A 403 4.93 11.05 16.73
C LEU A 403 5.85 11.09 15.51
N TYR A 404 5.53 11.96 14.57
CA TYR A 404 6.34 12.24 13.39
C TYR A 404 6.67 13.72 13.26
N ASN A 405 7.78 14.01 12.58
CA ASN A 405 8.14 15.35 12.12
C ASN A 405 7.32 15.75 10.86
N SER A 406 7.58 16.95 10.33
CA SER A 406 6.92 17.49 9.13
C SER A 406 7.09 16.66 7.85
N LYS A 407 7.99 15.68 7.87
CA LYS A 407 8.27 14.76 6.74
C LYS A 407 7.65 13.38 6.95
N HIS A 408 6.83 13.21 7.98
CA HIS A 408 6.26 11.93 8.43
C HIS A 408 7.34 10.87 8.73
N LEU A 409 8.48 11.31 9.23
CA LEU A 409 9.60 10.48 9.65
C LEU A 409 9.86 10.65 11.15
N PHE A 410 10.59 9.72 11.74
CA PHE A 410 11.06 9.85 13.10
C PHE A 410 12.11 10.96 13.23
N SER A 411 12.16 11.59 14.41
CA SER A 411 13.25 12.50 14.79
C SER A 411 14.00 11.90 15.95
N PRO A 412 15.32 11.66 15.83
CA PRO A 412 16.13 11.12 16.91
C PRO A 412 15.94 11.89 18.21
N ASN A 413 15.83 11.20 19.32
CA ASN A 413 15.72 11.77 20.66
C ASN A 413 16.51 10.94 21.69
N GLU A 414 16.76 11.52 22.87
CA GLU A 414 17.58 10.90 23.92
C GLU A 414 17.05 9.57 24.47
N LEU A 415 15.74 9.34 24.39
CA LEU A 415 15.10 8.11 24.86
C LEU A 415 14.99 7.05 23.76
N ASN A 416 15.33 7.35 22.50
CA ASN A 416 15.02 6.52 21.33
C ASN A 416 13.54 6.09 21.31
N ARG A 417 12.65 6.98 21.75
CA ARG A 417 11.21 6.73 21.91
C ARG A 417 10.42 7.54 20.90
N TYR A 418 9.68 6.85 20.04
CA TYR A 418 8.95 7.43 18.93
C TYR A 418 7.44 7.12 18.99
N SER A 419 7.09 6.17 19.84
CA SER A 419 5.69 5.83 20.13
C SER A 419 5.53 5.35 21.58
N LEU A 420 4.32 5.50 22.10
CA LEU A 420 3.89 4.98 23.40
C LEU A 420 2.58 4.19 23.22
N GLY A 421 2.43 3.09 23.93
CA GLY A 421 1.23 2.28 23.87
C GLY A 421 1.36 0.98 24.66
N THR A 422 0.61 -0.03 24.25
CA THR A 422 0.52 -1.33 24.95
C THR A 422 1.87 -2.03 25.16
N LYS A 423 2.83 -1.80 24.26
CA LYS A 423 4.18 -2.36 24.33
C LYS A 423 5.01 -1.83 25.50
N ASN A 424 4.67 -0.64 26.02
CA ASN A 424 5.37 -0.02 27.16
C ASN A 424 4.71 -0.45 28.46
N LYS A 425 5.38 -1.32 29.23
CA LYS A 425 4.83 -1.93 30.46
C LYS A 425 4.93 -1.04 31.68
N ASP A 426 5.61 0.08 31.57
CA ASP A 426 5.88 1.04 32.62
C ASP A 426 5.04 2.33 32.57
N LEU A 427 4.02 2.38 31.69
CA LEU A 427 3.09 3.50 31.62
C LEU A 427 2.36 3.71 32.94
N LYS A 428 2.29 4.96 33.39
CA LYS A 428 1.66 5.35 34.64
C LYS A 428 0.26 5.93 34.42
N PHE A 429 -0.72 5.32 35.05
CA PHE A 429 -2.08 5.84 35.09
C PHE A 429 -2.24 6.88 36.20
N ASN A 430 -3.11 7.84 35.98
CA ASN A 430 -3.50 8.83 36.97
C ASN A 430 -4.32 8.19 38.10
N PRO A 431 -4.44 8.84 39.27
CA PRO A 431 -5.23 8.31 40.39
C PRO A 431 -6.71 8.03 40.04
N ASP A 432 -7.30 8.74 39.09
CA ASP A 432 -8.66 8.55 38.61
C ASP A 432 -8.78 7.41 37.57
N GLY A 433 -7.65 6.76 37.23
CA GLY A 433 -7.58 5.66 36.27
C GLY A 433 -7.50 6.10 34.81
N SER A 434 -7.39 7.39 34.51
CA SER A 434 -7.08 7.89 33.17
C SER A 434 -5.59 7.72 32.83
N LEU A 435 -5.26 7.74 31.53
CA LEU A 435 -3.88 7.72 31.03
C LEU A 435 -3.57 9.01 30.30
N THR A 436 -2.60 9.79 30.81
CA THR A 436 -2.13 10.99 30.14
C THR A 436 -0.76 10.75 29.51
N LEU A 437 -0.66 10.97 28.20
CA LEU A 437 0.61 11.00 27.46
C LEU A 437 1.01 12.47 27.25
N TYR A 438 2.29 12.74 27.46
CA TYR A 438 2.88 14.09 27.36
C TYR A 438 3.68 14.18 26.06
N VAL A 439 3.37 15.17 25.23
CA VAL A 439 4.07 15.44 23.96
C VAL A 439 4.76 16.80 24.10
N SER A 440 6.08 16.82 24.18
CA SER A 440 6.84 18.04 24.40
C SER A 440 8.30 17.87 23.95
N HIS A 441 8.96 19.00 23.63
CA HIS A 441 10.38 19.00 23.28
C HIS A 441 11.25 18.75 24.52
N LYS A 442 10.90 19.37 25.64
CA LYS A 442 11.61 19.22 26.92
C LYS A 442 10.92 18.19 27.80
N SER A 443 11.72 17.46 28.57
CA SER A 443 11.20 16.48 29.54
C SER A 443 10.19 17.11 30.50
N PRO A 444 9.02 16.51 30.70
CA PRO A 444 8.00 16.98 31.64
C PRO A 444 8.35 16.67 33.11
N GLY A 445 9.57 16.17 33.38
CA GLY A 445 10.05 15.80 34.70
C GLY A 445 10.00 14.31 35.01
N LYS A 446 10.73 13.89 36.06
CA LYS A 446 10.93 12.47 36.42
C LYS A 446 9.64 11.67 36.63
N GLU A 447 8.62 12.29 37.22
CA GLU A 447 7.34 11.62 37.50
C GLU A 447 6.54 11.28 36.26
N LYS A 448 6.77 12.01 35.16
CA LYS A 448 6.03 11.90 33.88
C LYS A 448 6.84 11.23 32.76
N ILE A 449 8.11 10.90 33.01
CA ILE A 449 9.05 10.41 31.97
C ILE A 449 8.56 9.15 31.28
N ASN A 450 7.85 8.26 31.96
CA ASN A 450 7.34 7.01 31.39
C ASN A 450 6.23 7.25 30.35
N ASN A 451 5.51 8.35 30.50
CA ASN A 451 4.41 8.76 29.62
C ASN A 451 4.80 9.87 28.65
N TRP A 452 6.10 10.22 28.57
CA TRP A 452 6.59 11.28 27.71
C TRP A 452 6.99 10.77 26.33
N LEU A 453 6.46 11.42 25.32
CA LEU A 453 6.80 11.25 23.90
C LEU A 453 7.56 12.49 23.42
N PRO A 454 8.90 12.41 23.27
CA PRO A 454 9.74 13.55 22.91
C PRO A 454 9.39 14.09 21.51
N ALA A 455 9.13 15.37 21.39
CA ALA A 455 8.82 16.05 20.13
C ALA A 455 10.05 16.82 19.61
N PRO A 456 10.36 16.80 18.31
CA PRO A 456 11.32 17.73 17.72
C PRO A 456 10.73 19.14 17.70
N GLU A 457 11.56 20.17 17.57
CA GLU A 457 11.08 21.52 17.23
C GLU A 457 10.48 21.55 15.83
N GLY A 458 9.52 22.45 15.60
CA GLY A 458 8.78 22.60 14.34
C GLY A 458 7.53 21.75 14.27
N THR A 459 6.93 21.69 13.08
CA THR A 459 5.65 21.01 12.88
C THR A 459 5.76 19.50 13.12
N ILE A 460 4.78 18.97 13.83
CA ILE A 460 4.66 17.55 14.15
C ILE A 460 3.26 17.04 13.81
N SER A 461 3.15 15.74 13.69
CA SER A 461 1.88 15.03 13.60
C SER A 461 1.81 13.88 14.58
N LEU A 462 0.58 13.51 14.98
CA LEU A 462 0.32 12.38 15.85
C LEU A 462 -0.51 11.32 15.11
N TYR A 463 -0.21 10.06 15.42
CA TYR A 463 -0.75 8.92 14.72
C TYR A 463 -1.09 7.79 15.71
N ILE A 464 -2.38 7.45 15.85
CA ILE A 464 -2.81 6.30 16.66
C ILE A 464 -2.98 5.10 15.73
N ARG A 465 -2.40 3.97 16.15
CA ARG A 465 -2.64 2.66 15.55
C ARG A 465 -3.40 1.77 16.52
N ALA A 466 -4.55 1.25 16.07
CA ALA A 466 -5.37 0.30 16.81
C ALA A 466 -5.34 -1.04 16.06
N TYR A 467 -4.52 -1.97 16.57
CA TYR A 467 -4.32 -3.28 15.96
C TYR A 467 -5.40 -4.27 16.44
N TRP A 468 -6.05 -4.95 15.48
CA TRP A 468 -7.16 -5.86 15.74
C TRP A 468 -8.25 -5.19 16.56
N GLY A 469 -8.77 -4.10 16.03
CA GLY A 469 -9.77 -3.28 16.67
C GLY A 469 -11.07 -4.04 16.92
N GLU A 470 -11.72 -3.71 18.05
CA GLU A 470 -13.10 -4.13 18.32
C GLU A 470 -14.09 -3.30 17.49
N GLN A 471 -15.38 -3.66 17.57
CA GLN A 471 -16.43 -3.04 16.75
C GLN A 471 -16.43 -1.51 16.81
N ALA A 472 -16.21 -0.92 17.98
CA ALA A 472 -16.21 0.54 18.15
C ALA A 472 -15.06 1.24 17.39
N ILE A 473 -13.93 0.55 17.17
CA ILE A 473 -12.84 1.02 16.29
C ILE A 473 -13.27 0.94 14.83
N LEU A 474 -13.89 -0.16 14.42
CA LEU A 474 -14.24 -0.44 13.03
C LEU A 474 -15.38 0.45 12.52
N ASP A 475 -16.43 0.64 13.32
CA ASP A 475 -17.57 1.49 12.94
C ASP A 475 -17.34 2.99 13.19
N GLY A 476 -16.28 3.35 13.98
CA GLY A 476 -15.91 4.73 14.28
C GLY A 476 -16.70 5.34 15.43
N SER A 477 -17.37 4.54 16.25
CA SER A 477 -18.03 5.02 17.49
C SER A 477 -17.02 5.35 18.59
N TRP A 478 -15.83 4.74 18.58
CA TRP A 478 -14.73 5.20 19.42
C TRP A 478 -14.07 6.44 18.80
N VAL A 479 -13.97 7.50 19.59
CA VAL A 479 -13.38 8.78 19.20
C VAL A 479 -12.06 8.96 19.94
N PRO A 480 -10.94 9.25 19.22
CA PRO A 480 -9.67 9.56 19.86
C PRO A 480 -9.77 10.77 20.80
N PRO A 481 -8.97 10.81 21.88
CA PRO A 481 -9.00 11.93 22.82
C PRO A 481 -8.53 13.23 22.18
N LYS A 482 -8.89 14.35 22.78
CA LYS A 482 -8.40 15.67 22.40
C LYS A 482 -6.89 15.77 22.60
N ILE A 483 -6.22 16.49 21.70
CA ILE A 483 -4.86 16.95 21.92
C ILE A 483 -4.97 18.36 22.48
N GLU A 484 -4.55 18.54 23.71
CA GLU A 484 -4.70 19.81 24.44
C GLU A 484 -3.34 20.46 24.62
N LYS A 485 -3.21 21.71 24.19
CA LYS A 485 -2.03 22.51 24.42
C LYS A 485 -1.95 22.90 25.90
N VAL A 486 -0.81 22.63 26.54
CA VAL A 486 -0.54 23.04 27.92
C VAL A 486 -0.35 24.55 27.93
N LYS A 487 -0.99 25.24 28.87
CA LYS A 487 -0.94 26.69 29.05
C LYS A 487 0.37 27.12 29.70
#